data_8d38750270029a52f6c126d5f686fdf4
#
_entry.id   8d38750270029a52f6c126d5f686fdf4
#
_cell.length_a   1.000
_cell.length_b   1.000
_cell.length_c   1.000
_cell.angle_alpha   90.00
_cell.angle_beta   90.00
_cell.angle_gamma   90.00
#
_symmetry.space_group_name_H-M   'P 1'
#
loop_
_entity.id
_entity.type
_entity.pdbx_description
1 polymer ?
#
loop_
_entity_poly.entity_id
_entity_poly.type
_entity_poly.pdbx_seq_one_letter_code
_entity_poly.pdbx_strand_id
1 'polypeptide(L)'
;QWQTPVLFINKEPLLEDLLLYEYAFYVGADGAESGRLSGEILAEYFLAYPEADRNGDGTVQYVLIKGEPGHQDAELRTQNALKPLQEAGFHVEKLQEDTGMWRRQLAQEKMAGFLLAWGDQIECVISNNDEMALGAINALKAAGYFSGGRFMPVVGVDAISPAIEALRQGSLLGTVFNDGERQAMAAVDLAILLARGEEISADTYSYPITDECFVWIPYQRITREDLPDQ
;
A
#
# COMPACT_ATOMS: atom_id res chain seq x y z
N GLN A 1 -8.46 -40.46 -3.51
CA GLN A 1 -8.53 -39.04 -3.07
C GLN A 1 -8.24 -38.18 -4.29
N TRP A 2 -9.08 -37.20 -4.56
CA TRP A 2 -8.85 -36.26 -5.66
C TRP A 2 -7.78 -35.26 -5.20
N GLN A 3 -6.61 -35.25 -5.84
CA GLN A 3 -5.52 -34.30 -5.62
C GLN A 3 -5.73 -33.10 -6.54
N THR A 4 -6.82 -32.36 -6.33
CA THR A 4 -7.14 -31.18 -7.14
C THR A 4 -6.35 -30.00 -6.64
N PRO A 5 -5.46 -29.39 -7.42
CA PRO A 5 -4.74 -28.19 -7.01
C PRO A 5 -5.68 -27.04 -6.67
N VAL A 6 -5.33 -26.27 -5.66
CA VAL A 6 -6.04 -25.06 -5.22
C VAL A 6 -5.08 -23.89 -5.31
N LEU A 7 -5.47 -22.84 -6.03
CA LEU A 7 -4.67 -21.65 -6.19
C LEU A 7 -5.41 -20.47 -5.56
N PHE A 8 -4.83 -19.93 -4.50
CA PHE A 8 -5.28 -18.69 -3.89
C PHE A 8 -4.61 -17.49 -4.59
N ILE A 9 -5.35 -16.41 -4.79
CA ILE A 9 -4.84 -15.20 -5.42
C ILE A 9 -5.27 -13.97 -4.62
N ASN A 10 -4.43 -12.94 -4.61
CA ASN A 10 -4.66 -11.62 -4.01
C ASN A 10 -4.79 -11.64 -2.48
N LYS A 11 -5.73 -12.37 -1.91
CA LYS A 11 -5.88 -12.46 -0.44
C LYS A 11 -5.00 -13.60 0.09
N GLU A 12 -3.94 -13.25 0.78
CA GLU A 12 -2.95 -14.18 1.31
C GLU A 12 -3.57 -15.05 2.43
N PRO A 13 -3.52 -16.39 2.33
CA PRO A 13 -3.82 -17.28 3.43
C PRO A 13 -2.65 -17.32 4.43
N LEU A 14 -2.92 -17.78 5.65
CA LEU A 14 -1.84 -18.08 6.57
C LEU A 14 -1.00 -19.24 6.04
N LEU A 15 0.33 -19.14 6.18
CA LEU A 15 1.27 -20.20 5.74
C LEU A 15 0.88 -21.57 6.34
N GLU A 16 0.55 -21.60 7.64
CA GLU A 16 0.15 -22.82 8.33
C GLU A 16 -1.10 -23.48 7.73
N ASP A 17 -2.04 -22.68 7.21
CA ASP A 17 -3.25 -23.18 6.54
C ASP A 17 -2.95 -23.72 5.13
N LEU A 18 -2.08 -23.05 4.39
CA LEU A 18 -1.63 -23.48 3.06
C LEU A 18 -0.90 -24.83 3.12
N LEU A 19 -0.01 -24.99 4.09
CA LEU A 19 0.78 -26.21 4.29
C LEU A 19 -0.04 -27.43 4.73
N LEU A 20 -1.32 -27.26 5.10
CA LEU A 20 -2.21 -28.39 5.38
C LEU A 20 -2.58 -29.18 4.13
N TYR A 21 -2.39 -28.62 2.95
CA TYR A 21 -2.71 -29.27 1.68
C TYR A 21 -1.59 -29.07 0.67
N GLU A 22 -0.82 -30.11 0.37
CA GLU A 22 0.38 -30.07 -0.49
C GLU A 22 0.14 -29.56 -1.93
N TYR A 23 -1.13 -29.49 -2.38
CA TYR A 23 -1.54 -28.97 -3.68
C TYR A 23 -2.17 -27.56 -3.58
N ALA A 24 -1.97 -26.86 -2.45
CA ALA A 24 -2.39 -25.47 -2.30
C ALA A 24 -1.24 -24.50 -2.60
N PHE A 25 -1.53 -23.49 -3.39
CA PHE A 25 -0.57 -22.46 -3.80
C PHE A 25 -1.17 -21.07 -3.62
N TYR A 26 -0.31 -20.09 -3.45
CA TYR A 26 -0.69 -18.68 -3.43
C TYR A 26 0.12 -17.88 -4.45
N VAL A 27 -0.56 -17.00 -5.19
CA VAL A 27 0.07 -15.99 -6.03
C VAL A 27 -0.43 -14.62 -5.62
N GLY A 28 0.46 -13.74 -5.25
CA GLY A 28 0.11 -12.40 -4.80
C GLY A 28 1.34 -11.54 -4.51
N ALA A 29 1.17 -10.52 -3.70
CA ALA A 29 2.23 -9.60 -3.30
C ALA A 29 2.25 -9.43 -1.77
N ASP A 30 3.42 -9.18 -1.20
CA ASP A 30 3.62 -9.07 0.24
C ASP A 30 3.08 -7.72 0.77
N GLY A 31 1.99 -7.77 1.53
CA GLY A 31 1.41 -6.58 2.14
C GLY A 31 2.38 -5.81 3.05
N ALA A 32 3.34 -6.49 3.68
CA ALA A 32 4.37 -5.85 4.50
C ALA A 32 5.34 -5.01 3.65
N GLU A 33 5.74 -5.53 2.48
CA GLU A 33 6.57 -4.81 1.51
C GLU A 33 5.87 -3.52 1.06
N SER A 34 4.57 -3.59 0.71
CA SER A 34 3.84 -2.39 0.27
C SER A 34 3.73 -1.32 1.34
N GLY A 35 3.51 -1.73 2.59
CA GLY A 35 3.53 -0.81 3.73
C GLY A 35 4.90 -0.14 3.88
N ARG A 36 5.98 -0.93 3.85
CA ARG A 36 7.36 -0.43 3.95
C ARG A 36 7.70 0.57 2.85
N LEU A 37 7.37 0.27 1.59
CA LEU A 37 7.59 1.17 0.46
C LEU A 37 6.82 2.50 0.60
N SER A 38 5.59 2.47 1.11
CA SER A 38 4.84 3.70 1.43
C SER A 38 5.53 4.52 2.51
N GLY A 39 6.08 3.87 3.52
CA GLY A 39 6.85 4.51 4.58
C GLY A 39 8.18 5.09 4.11
N GLU A 40 8.87 4.43 3.18
CA GLU A 40 10.10 4.94 2.57
C GLU A 40 9.85 6.26 1.81
N ILE A 41 8.75 6.36 1.06
CA ILE A 41 8.35 7.59 0.39
C ILE A 41 8.18 8.74 1.39
N LEU A 42 7.53 8.47 2.53
CA LEU A 42 7.36 9.48 3.59
C LEU A 42 8.68 9.84 4.27
N ALA A 43 9.52 8.85 4.60
CA ALA A 43 10.80 9.09 5.24
C ALA A 43 11.73 9.93 4.37
N GLU A 44 11.82 9.62 3.07
CA GLU A 44 12.57 10.43 2.10
C GLU A 44 12.04 11.87 2.03
N TYR A 45 10.72 12.04 2.04
CA TYR A 45 10.10 13.37 2.03
C TYR A 45 10.47 14.19 3.27
N PHE A 46 10.32 13.64 4.48
CA PHE A 46 10.65 14.35 5.71
C PHE A 46 12.16 14.63 5.86
N LEU A 47 13.02 13.75 5.34
CA LEU A 47 14.47 14.01 5.27
C LEU A 47 14.82 15.14 4.30
N ALA A 48 14.13 15.21 3.17
CA ALA A 48 14.36 16.24 2.16
C ALA A 48 13.75 17.61 2.53
N TYR A 49 12.68 17.61 3.32
CA TYR A 49 11.92 18.81 3.70
C TYR A 49 11.71 18.86 5.23
N PRO A 50 12.74 19.24 6.01
CA PRO A 50 12.64 19.30 7.48
C PRO A 50 11.52 20.23 7.99
N GLU A 51 11.12 21.22 7.21
CA GLU A 51 9.99 22.11 7.50
C GLU A 51 8.62 21.42 7.42
N ALA A 52 8.55 20.17 6.96
CA ALA A 52 7.34 19.36 6.99
C ALA A 52 6.97 18.91 8.41
N ASP A 53 7.94 18.80 9.31
CA ASP A 53 7.75 18.80 10.76
C ASP A 53 7.44 20.25 11.18
N ARG A 54 6.15 20.59 11.21
CA ARG A 54 5.66 21.97 11.30
C ARG A 54 5.86 22.58 12.66
N ASN A 55 5.85 21.78 13.71
CA ASN A 55 6.04 22.22 15.08
C ASN A 55 7.52 22.12 15.51
N GLY A 56 8.38 21.44 14.74
CA GLY A 56 9.81 21.30 14.95
C GLY A 56 10.19 20.43 16.15
N ASP A 57 9.31 19.47 16.53
CA ASP A 57 9.53 18.63 17.70
C ASP A 57 10.26 17.31 17.41
N GLY A 58 10.59 17.05 16.14
CA GLY A 58 11.25 15.82 15.69
C GLY A 58 10.32 14.61 15.66
N THR A 59 9.02 14.84 15.72
CA THR A 59 7.98 13.82 15.67
C THR A 59 7.13 14.04 14.43
N VAL A 60 6.79 13.00 13.71
CA VAL A 60 5.86 13.05 12.58
C VAL A 60 4.46 12.71 13.08
N GLN A 61 3.60 13.71 13.13
CA GLN A 61 2.20 13.53 13.49
C GLN A 61 1.36 13.11 12.30
N TYR A 62 0.82 11.88 12.37
CA TYR A 62 0.09 11.32 11.24
C TYR A 62 -1.35 10.92 11.57
N VAL A 63 -2.18 10.89 10.53
CA VAL A 63 -3.46 10.20 10.54
C VAL A 63 -3.41 9.01 9.59
N LEU A 64 -4.15 7.96 9.93
CA LEU A 64 -4.16 6.73 9.16
C LEU A 64 -5.59 6.35 8.75
N ILE A 65 -5.76 6.08 7.45
CA ILE A 65 -7.02 5.56 6.90
C ILE A 65 -6.80 4.11 6.51
N LYS A 66 -7.33 3.23 7.36
CA LYS A 66 -7.16 1.79 7.27
C LYS A 66 -8.17 1.15 6.32
N GLY A 67 -7.79 0.04 5.73
CA GLY A 67 -8.69 -0.83 4.98
C GLY A 67 -9.72 -1.52 5.88
N GLU A 68 -10.25 -2.63 5.41
CA GLU A 68 -11.21 -3.44 6.16
C GLU A 68 -10.53 -4.04 7.41
N PRO A 69 -11.11 -3.87 8.61
CA PRO A 69 -10.56 -4.46 9.83
C PRO A 69 -10.44 -5.99 9.73
N GLY A 70 -9.30 -6.54 10.14
CA GLY A 70 -9.00 -7.97 10.05
C GLY A 70 -8.58 -8.46 8.66
N HIS A 71 -8.50 -7.58 7.68
CA HIS A 71 -7.86 -7.90 6.39
C HIS A 71 -6.34 -7.87 6.58
N GLN A 72 -5.66 -8.96 6.22
CA GLN A 72 -4.22 -9.11 6.45
C GLN A 72 -3.40 -7.96 5.86
N ASP A 73 -3.63 -7.58 4.61
CA ASP A 73 -2.95 -6.45 3.98
C ASP A 73 -3.17 -5.13 4.72
N ALA A 74 -4.38 -4.88 5.25
CA ALA A 74 -4.65 -3.66 6.00
C ALA A 74 -3.81 -3.60 7.27
N GLU A 75 -3.66 -4.72 7.98
CA GLU A 75 -2.81 -4.81 9.16
C GLU A 75 -1.33 -4.67 8.81
N LEU A 76 -0.85 -5.41 7.80
CA LEU A 76 0.55 -5.40 7.38
C LEU A 76 0.97 -4.04 6.84
N ARG A 77 0.18 -3.41 5.97
CA ARG A 77 0.44 -2.05 5.43
C ARG A 77 0.50 -1.02 6.55
N THR A 78 -0.46 -1.07 7.49
CA THR A 78 -0.49 -0.17 8.64
C THR A 78 0.75 -0.28 9.51
N GLN A 79 1.15 -1.50 9.87
CA GLN A 79 2.30 -1.73 10.76
C GLN A 79 3.63 -1.40 10.10
N ASN A 80 3.78 -1.70 8.81
CA ASN A 80 5.06 -1.56 8.13
C ASN A 80 5.30 -0.16 7.54
N ALA A 81 4.26 0.67 7.34
CA ALA A 81 4.42 2.04 6.85
C ALA A 81 5.18 2.96 7.81
N LEU A 82 5.22 2.63 9.10
CA LEU A 82 5.89 3.46 10.11
C LEU A 82 7.36 3.13 10.29
N LYS A 83 7.78 1.91 9.94
CA LYS A 83 9.15 1.43 10.16
C LYS A 83 10.21 2.28 9.49
N PRO A 84 10.10 2.67 8.19
CA PRO A 84 11.11 3.50 7.54
C PRO A 84 11.26 4.89 8.16
N LEU A 85 10.18 5.50 8.63
CA LEU A 85 10.25 6.77 9.37
C LEU A 85 11.05 6.61 10.67
N GLN A 86 10.80 5.54 11.43
CA GLN A 86 11.53 5.24 12.66
C GLN A 86 12.99 4.89 12.38
N GLU A 87 13.28 4.11 11.32
CA GLU A 87 14.63 3.77 10.87
C GLU A 87 15.41 5.02 10.41
N ALA A 88 14.71 6.02 9.85
CA ALA A 88 15.28 7.32 9.50
C ALA A 88 15.52 8.25 10.71
N GLY A 89 15.13 7.83 11.91
CA GLY A 89 15.35 8.56 13.16
C GLY A 89 14.19 9.45 13.63
N PHE A 90 13.05 9.45 12.91
CA PHE A 90 11.88 10.19 13.35
C PHE A 90 11.12 9.45 14.44
N HIS A 91 10.63 10.19 15.43
CA HIS A 91 9.51 9.73 16.24
C HIS A 91 8.23 9.81 15.43
N VAL A 92 7.27 8.94 15.70
CA VAL A 92 5.98 8.94 15.01
C VAL A 92 4.85 8.95 16.01
N GLU A 93 3.89 9.85 15.82
CA GLU A 93 2.74 10.01 16.69
C GLU A 93 1.44 9.84 15.87
N LYS A 94 0.65 8.84 16.23
CA LYS A 94 -0.65 8.65 15.62
C LYS A 94 -1.69 9.56 16.27
N LEU A 95 -2.11 10.61 15.58
CA LEU A 95 -3.18 11.48 16.04
C LEU A 95 -4.53 10.78 16.00
N GLN A 96 -4.81 10.09 14.89
CA GLN A 96 -6.05 9.34 14.72
C GLN A 96 -5.94 8.25 13.65
N GLU A 97 -6.72 7.19 13.83
CA GLU A 97 -6.91 6.11 12.87
C GLU A 97 -8.40 5.79 12.75
N ASP A 98 -8.87 5.55 11.54
CA ASP A 98 -10.22 5.02 11.30
C ASP A 98 -10.23 4.20 10.01
N THR A 99 -11.26 3.39 9.80
CA THR A 99 -11.38 2.59 8.60
C THR A 99 -12.15 3.30 7.50
N GLY A 100 -11.57 3.27 6.29
CA GLY A 100 -12.22 3.70 5.04
C GLY A 100 -12.84 2.54 4.27
N MET A 101 -12.68 1.28 4.74
CA MET A 101 -13.27 0.07 4.12
C MET A 101 -12.98 -0.01 2.62
N TRP A 102 -11.76 0.36 2.20
CA TRP A 102 -11.28 0.43 0.81
C TRP A 102 -12.07 1.40 -0.09
N ARG A 103 -12.94 2.26 0.47
CA ARG A 103 -13.86 3.13 -0.28
C ARG A 103 -13.48 4.61 -0.18
N ARG A 104 -13.40 5.27 -1.32
CA ARG A 104 -13.06 6.69 -1.48
C ARG A 104 -13.98 7.62 -0.68
N GLN A 105 -15.28 7.43 -0.81
CA GLN A 105 -16.24 8.31 -0.13
C GLN A 105 -16.13 8.22 1.39
N LEU A 106 -16.02 7.00 1.94
CA LEU A 106 -15.90 6.83 3.38
C LEU A 106 -14.58 7.42 3.90
N ALA A 107 -13.49 7.22 3.17
CA ALA A 107 -12.20 7.84 3.49
C ALA A 107 -12.26 9.37 3.46
N GLN A 108 -12.98 9.96 2.51
CA GLN A 108 -13.21 11.41 2.47
C GLN A 108 -13.96 11.91 3.72
N GLU A 109 -14.99 11.21 4.15
CA GLU A 109 -15.75 11.53 5.36
C GLU A 109 -14.86 11.44 6.61
N LYS A 110 -14.02 10.38 6.71
CA LYS A 110 -13.07 10.19 7.81
C LYS A 110 -12.02 11.30 7.86
N MET A 111 -11.42 11.62 6.72
CA MET A 111 -10.41 12.68 6.63
C MET A 111 -11.00 14.06 6.98
N ALA A 112 -12.23 14.34 6.57
CA ALA A 112 -12.90 15.57 6.97
C ALA A 112 -13.07 15.65 8.51
N GLY A 113 -13.41 14.53 9.15
CA GLY A 113 -13.44 14.43 10.61
C GLY A 113 -12.08 14.64 11.27
N PHE A 114 -11.02 14.06 10.70
CA PHE A 114 -9.65 14.25 11.21
C PHE A 114 -9.20 15.72 11.12
N LEU A 115 -9.51 16.39 10.00
CA LEU A 115 -9.21 17.82 9.84
C LEU A 115 -9.96 18.70 10.85
N LEU A 116 -11.19 18.36 11.21
CA LEU A 116 -11.94 19.08 12.24
C LEU A 116 -11.35 18.86 13.63
N ALA A 117 -10.83 17.68 13.92
CA ALA A 117 -10.27 17.34 15.23
C ALA A 117 -8.85 17.87 15.43
N TRP A 118 -7.99 17.77 14.41
CA TRP A 118 -6.55 17.95 14.53
C TRP A 118 -6.00 19.10 13.67
N GLY A 119 -6.69 19.47 12.58
CA GLY A 119 -6.32 20.61 11.73
C GLY A 119 -4.85 20.59 11.29
N ASP A 120 -4.14 21.66 11.62
CA ASP A 120 -2.74 21.85 11.24
C ASP A 120 -1.74 20.99 12.04
N GLN A 121 -2.19 20.22 13.01
CA GLN A 121 -1.34 19.25 13.70
C GLN A 121 -1.04 18.02 12.82
N ILE A 122 -1.86 17.75 11.80
CA ILE A 122 -1.64 16.62 10.89
C ILE A 122 -0.50 16.97 9.94
N GLU A 123 0.56 16.19 9.93
CA GLU A 123 1.73 16.39 9.07
C GLU A 123 1.79 15.44 7.89
N CYS A 124 1.17 14.25 8.00
CA CYS A 124 0.97 13.39 6.84
C CYS A 124 -0.25 12.48 6.99
N VAL A 125 -0.68 11.91 5.86
CA VAL A 125 -1.78 10.96 5.76
C VAL A 125 -1.24 9.65 5.19
N ILE A 126 -1.40 8.57 5.96
CA ILE A 126 -1.10 7.22 5.52
C ILE A 126 -2.42 6.54 5.14
N SER A 127 -2.52 6.06 3.91
CA SER A 127 -3.69 5.33 3.43
C SER A 127 -3.30 3.93 2.96
N ASN A 128 -4.07 2.92 3.36
CA ASN A 128 -3.76 1.54 2.96
C ASN A 128 -4.02 1.26 1.47
N ASN A 129 -4.76 2.12 0.74
CA ASN A 129 -4.86 2.05 -0.72
C ASN A 129 -5.14 3.43 -1.35
N ASP A 130 -5.05 3.48 -2.67
CA ASP A 130 -5.23 4.71 -3.45
C ASP A 130 -6.66 5.23 -3.47
N GLU A 131 -7.67 4.35 -3.49
CA GLU A 131 -9.07 4.81 -3.43
C GLU A 131 -9.32 5.63 -2.17
N MET A 132 -8.81 5.17 -1.03
CA MET A 132 -8.93 5.91 0.21
C MET A 132 -8.01 7.14 0.26
N ALA A 133 -6.79 7.06 -0.30
CA ALA A 133 -5.89 8.21 -0.42
C ALA A 133 -6.55 9.35 -1.24
N LEU A 134 -7.18 9.01 -2.36
CA LEU A 134 -7.93 9.97 -3.18
C LEU A 134 -9.15 10.55 -2.43
N GLY A 135 -9.78 9.77 -1.58
CA GLY A 135 -10.82 10.25 -0.66
C GLY A 135 -10.26 11.30 0.32
N ALA A 136 -9.13 11.01 0.94
CA ALA A 136 -8.44 11.96 1.81
C ALA A 136 -8.05 13.24 1.07
N ILE A 137 -7.50 13.12 -0.14
CA ILE A 137 -7.14 14.26 -1.00
C ILE A 137 -8.36 15.13 -1.31
N ASN A 138 -9.54 14.54 -1.56
CA ASN A 138 -10.76 15.31 -1.79
C ASN A 138 -11.14 16.15 -0.57
N ALA A 139 -11.06 15.60 0.64
CA ALA A 139 -11.32 16.35 1.88
C ALA A 139 -10.28 17.45 2.10
N LEU A 140 -9.01 17.15 1.84
CA LEU A 140 -7.90 18.12 1.93
C LEU A 140 -8.09 19.27 0.94
N LYS A 141 -8.45 19.00 -0.32
CA LYS A 141 -8.76 20.02 -1.34
C LYS A 141 -9.91 20.91 -0.90
N ALA A 142 -10.98 20.32 -0.33
CA ALA A 142 -12.10 21.09 0.22
C ALA A 142 -11.70 22.00 1.40
N ALA A 143 -10.65 21.60 2.15
CA ALA A 143 -10.08 22.40 3.24
C ALA A 143 -8.97 23.37 2.78
N GLY A 144 -8.74 23.52 1.45
CA GLY A 144 -7.80 24.48 0.88
C GLY A 144 -6.36 23.99 0.77
N TYR A 145 -6.08 22.70 0.95
CA TYR A 145 -4.77 22.13 0.65
C TYR A 145 -4.54 22.00 -0.85
N PHE A 146 -3.27 21.83 -1.23
CA PHE A 146 -2.79 21.76 -2.62
C PHE A 146 -3.07 23.03 -3.44
N SER A 147 -3.27 24.17 -2.73
CA SER A 147 -3.38 25.50 -3.30
C SER A 147 -2.69 26.51 -2.39
N GLY A 148 -2.18 27.62 -2.96
CA GLY A 148 -1.57 28.70 -2.18
C GLY A 148 -0.32 28.29 -1.36
N GLY A 149 0.40 27.23 -1.79
CA GLY A 149 1.59 26.75 -1.10
C GLY A 149 1.32 25.80 0.08
N ARG A 150 0.06 25.44 0.34
CA ARG A 150 -0.31 24.54 1.43
C ARG A 150 -0.32 23.09 0.94
N PHE A 151 0.63 22.29 1.39
CA PHE A 151 0.78 20.89 1.00
C PHE A 151 0.53 19.95 2.19
N MET A 152 0.03 18.74 1.92
CA MET A 152 -0.11 17.63 2.85
C MET A 152 0.45 16.37 2.18
N PRO A 153 1.50 15.75 2.73
CA PRO A 153 1.98 14.46 2.24
C PRO A 153 0.89 13.39 2.41
N VAL A 154 0.53 12.74 1.32
CA VAL A 154 -0.42 11.61 1.30
C VAL A 154 0.23 10.47 0.54
N VAL A 155 0.23 9.28 1.12
CA VAL A 155 0.69 8.06 0.44
C VAL A 155 -0.44 7.04 0.31
N GLY A 156 -0.39 6.24 -0.75
CA GLY A 156 -1.35 5.18 -1.04
C GLY A 156 -0.67 3.90 -1.51
N VAL A 157 -1.46 2.94 -1.96
CA VAL A 157 -1.04 1.68 -2.57
C VAL A 157 -2.01 1.35 -3.70
N ASP A 158 -1.56 0.71 -4.74
CA ASP A 158 -2.16 0.12 -5.94
C ASP A 158 -1.71 0.80 -7.25
N ALA A 159 -1.33 2.08 -7.22
CA ALA A 159 -0.97 2.90 -8.39
C ALA A 159 -2.08 2.93 -9.47
N ILE A 160 -3.34 3.05 -9.04
CA ILE A 160 -4.46 3.17 -9.98
C ILE A 160 -4.36 4.46 -10.82
N SER A 161 -4.91 4.44 -12.02
CA SER A 161 -4.82 5.60 -12.95
C SER A 161 -5.20 6.95 -12.33
N PRO A 162 -6.26 7.07 -11.49
CA PRO A 162 -6.56 8.32 -10.81
C PRO A 162 -5.50 8.76 -9.78
N ALA A 163 -4.77 7.82 -9.15
CA ALA A 163 -3.69 8.13 -8.23
C ALA A 163 -2.44 8.61 -8.99
N ILE A 164 -2.13 8.01 -10.13
CA ILE A 164 -1.08 8.50 -11.04
C ILE A 164 -1.38 9.92 -11.50
N GLU A 165 -2.63 10.24 -11.78
CA GLU A 165 -3.01 11.62 -12.12
C GLU A 165 -2.87 12.57 -10.91
N ALA A 166 -3.20 12.12 -9.71
CA ALA A 166 -3.00 12.90 -8.48
C ALA A 166 -1.50 13.14 -8.18
N LEU A 167 -0.62 12.19 -8.51
CA LEU A 167 0.84 12.37 -8.48
C LEU A 167 1.29 13.47 -9.45
N ARG A 168 0.83 13.45 -10.72
CA ARG A 168 1.14 14.47 -11.70
C ARG A 168 0.70 15.86 -11.25
N GLN A 169 -0.48 15.95 -10.66
CA GLN A 169 -1.04 17.20 -10.12
C GLN A 169 -0.36 17.65 -8.81
N GLY A 170 0.50 16.84 -8.20
CA GLY A 170 1.18 17.15 -6.94
C GLY A 170 0.25 17.12 -5.72
N SER A 171 -0.87 16.37 -5.78
CA SER A 171 -1.78 16.20 -4.64
C SER A 171 -1.62 14.85 -3.92
N LEU A 172 -0.92 13.89 -4.53
CA LEU A 172 -0.44 12.67 -3.90
C LEU A 172 1.08 12.73 -3.84
N LEU A 173 1.70 12.34 -2.74
CA LEU A 173 3.17 12.29 -2.60
C LEU A 173 3.74 11.07 -3.31
N GLY A 174 3.13 9.92 -3.10
CA GLY A 174 3.54 8.66 -3.71
C GLY A 174 2.53 7.56 -3.55
N THR A 175 2.68 6.53 -4.34
CA THR A 175 1.92 5.28 -4.25
C THR A 175 2.83 4.09 -4.48
N VAL A 176 2.32 2.89 -4.22
CA VAL A 176 3.05 1.64 -4.41
C VAL A 176 2.30 0.81 -5.44
N PHE A 177 2.95 0.52 -6.56
CA PHE A 177 2.34 -0.23 -7.66
C PHE A 177 2.16 -1.70 -7.29
N ASN A 178 0.91 -2.13 -7.36
CA ASN A 178 0.50 -3.52 -7.24
C ASN A 178 0.25 -4.08 -8.64
N ASP A 179 1.20 -4.90 -9.13
CA ASP A 179 1.16 -5.42 -10.51
C ASP A 179 0.16 -6.58 -10.65
N GLY A 180 -1.12 -6.22 -10.73
CA GLY A 180 -2.22 -7.19 -10.89
C GLY A 180 -2.15 -7.97 -12.22
N GLU A 181 -1.59 -7.39 -13.29
CA GLU A 181 -1.40 -8.07 -14.56
C GLU A 181 -0.37 -9.19 -14.42
N ARG A 182 0.78 -8.90 -13.83
CA ARG A 182 1.81 -9.89 -13.58
C ARG A 182 1.37 -10.99 -12.60
N GLN A 183 0.60 -10.62 -11.57
CA GLN A 183 -0.03 -11.60 -10.68
C GLN A 183 -0.99 -12.52 -11.43
N ALA A 184 -1.84 -11.97 -12.29
CA ALA A 184 -2.76 -12.76 -13.11
C ALA A 184 -2.02 -13.70 -14.08
N MET A 185 -0.97 -13.22 -14.75
CA MET A 185 -0.14 -14.04 -15.62
C MET A 185 0.52 -15.19 -14.84
N ALA A 186 1.15 -14.90 -13.72
CA ALA A 186 1.77 -15.90 -12.87
C ALA A 186 0.76 -16.96 -12.38
N ALA A 187 -0.43 -16.52 -11.99
CA ALA A 187 -1.48 -17.43 -11.53
C ALA A 187 -2.00 -18.35 -12.65
N VAL A 188 -2.20 -17.81 -13.85
CA VAL A 188 -2.66 -18.59 -15.01
C VAL A 188 -1.60 -19.61 -15.45
N ASP A 189 -0.34 -19.20 -15.53
CA ASP A 189 0.76 -20.10 -15.90
C ASP A 189 0.89 -21.24 -14.90
N LEU A 190 0.85 -20.94 -13.60
CA LEU A 190 0.88 -21.94 -12.55
C LEU A 190 -0.33 -22.90 -12.64
N ALA A 191 -1.53 -22.36 -12.83
CA ALA A 191 -2.74 -23.16 -12.95
C ALA A 191 -2.69 -24.14 -14.13
N ILE A 192 -2.10 -23.73 -15.28
CA ILE A 192 -1.93 -24.58 -16.44
C ILE A 192 -0.98 -25.75 -16.15
N LEU A 193 0.17 -25.48 -15.53
CA LEU A 193 1.14 -26.53 -15.15
C LEU A 193 0.51 -27.53 -14.19
N LEU A 194 -0.15 -27.05 -13.15
CA LEU A 194 -0.84 -27.86 -12.15
C LEU A 194 -1.94 -28.74 -12.80
N ALA A 195 -2.73 -28.15 -13.72
CA ALA A 195 -3.80 -28.89 -14.40
C ALA A 195 -3.26 -30.00 -15.35
N ARG A 196 -2.04 -29.83 -15.86
CA ARG A 196 -1.37 -30.82 -16.71
C ARG A 196 -0.59 -31.87 -15.91
N GLY A 197 -0.42 -31.67 -14.60
CA GLY A 197 0.43 -32.51 -13.76
C GLY A 197 1.90 -32.39 -14.13
N GLU A 198 2.32 -31.25 -14.69
CA GLU A 198 3.71 -30.99 -15.05
C GLU A 198 4.50 -30.59 -13.81
N GLU A 199 5.79 -30.95 -13.79
CA GLU A 199 6.69 -30.55 -12.71
C GLU A 199 6.92 -29.04 -12.72
N ILE A 200 6.83 -28.41 -11.54
CA ILE A 200 7.12 -27.01 -11.38
C ILE A 200 8.62 -26.85 -11.11
N SER A 201 9.32 -26.26 -12.07
CA SER A 201 10.78 -26.03 -12.01
C SER A 201 11.12 -24.67 -12.65
N ALA A 202 12.34 -24.23 -12.51
CA ALA A 202 12.82 -23.00 -13.14
C ALA A 202 12.75 -23.04 -14.69
N ASP A 203 12.69 -24.22 -15.28
CA ASP A 203 12.56 -24.39 -16.74
C ASP A 203 11.10 -24.34 -17.21
N THR A 204 10.14 -24.66 -16.34
CA THR A 204 8.72 -24.73 -16.68
C THR A 204 7.92 -23.54 -16.17
N TYR A 205 8.39 -22.86 -15.13
CA TYR A 205 7.71 -21.73 -14.49
C TYR A 205 8.66 -20.57 -14.21
N SER A 206 8.34 -19.39 -14.74
CA SER A 206 9.23 -18.22 -14.74
C SER A 206 9.29 -17.47 -13.40
N TYR A 207 8.43 -17.81 -12.44
CA TYR A 207 8.36 -17.14 -11.16
C TYR A 207 8.92 -18.04 -10.05
N PRO A 208 9.74 -17.53 -9.13
CA PRO A 208 10.25 -18.32 -8.02
C PRO A 208 9.11 -18.70 -7.07
N ILE A 209 9.13 -19.95 -6.62
CA ILE A 209 8.24 -20.43 -5.54
C ILE A 209 9.05 -20.43 -4.25
N THR A 210 8.53 -19.78 -3.23
CA THR A 210 9.10 -19.76 -1.88
C THR A 210 8.20 -20.53 -0.91
N ASP A 211 8.78 -21.02 0.19
CA ASP A 211 8.05 -21.80 1.21
C ASP A 211 7.18 -22.91 0.61
N GLU A 212 7.65 -23.51 -0.51
CA GLU A 212 7.00 -24.60 -1.26
C GLU A 212 5.68 -24.23 -1.98
N CYS A 213 5.04 -23.10 -1.68
CA CYS A 213 3.69 -22.78 -2.14
C CYS A 213 3.42 -21.30 -2.46
N PHE A 214 4.33 -20.37 -2.18
CA PHE A 214 4.13 -18.94 -2.45
C PHE A 214 4.84 -18.47 -3.72
N VAL A 215 4.13 -17.69 -4.51
CA VAL A 215 4.66 -16.92 -5.64
C VAL A 215 4.45 -15.44 -5.34
N TRP A 216 5.54 -14.74 -5.07
CA TRP A 216 5.52 -13.32 -4.75
C TRP A 216 5.79 -12.46 -5.98
N ILE A 217 4.88 -11.55 -6.27
CA ILE A 217 5.07 -10.51 -7.27
C ILE A 217 5.46 -9.23 -6.53
N PRO A 218 6.68 -8.70 -6.74
CA PRO A 218 7.17 -7.58 -5.96
C PRO A 218 6.38 -6.31 -6.23
N TYR A 219 6.20 -5.52 -5.19
CA TYR A 219 5.71 -4.16 -5.29
C TYR A 219 6.77 -3.21 -5.84
N GLN A 220 6.34 -2.06 -6.36
CA GLN A 220 7.24 -0.98 -6.80
C GLN A 220 6.71 0.35 -6.29
N ARG A 221 7.57 1.16 -5.69
CA ARG A 221 7.20 2.52 -5.31
C ARG A 221 7.10 3.39 -6.56
N ILE A 222 6.17 4.32 -6.56
CA ILE A 222 5.98 5.31 -7.62
C ILE A 222 5.80 6.68 -6.99
N THR A 223 6.68 7.60 -7.35
CA THR A 223 6.63 9.02 -7.03
C THR A 223 6.45 9.83 -8.31
N ARG A 224 6.37 11.15 -8.18
CA ARG A 224 6.27 12.02 -9.36
C ARG A 224 7.51 11.94 -10.26
N GLU A 225 8.69 11.67 -9.68
CA GLU A 225 9.96 11.58 -10.41
C GLU A 225 10.03 10.35 -11.32
N ASP A 226 9.28 9.29 -10.99
CA ASP A 226 9.22 8.06 -11.78
C ASP A 226 8.27 8.18 -12.99
N LEU A 227 7.50 9.27 -13.09
CA LEU A 227 6.55 9.45 -14.17
C LEU A 227 7.25 10.09 -15.39
N PRO A 228 6.95 9.62 -16.62
CA PRO A 228 7.51 10.22 -17.82
C PRO A 228 7.06 11.69 -17.94
N ASP A 229 7.97 12.54 -18.41
CA ASP A 229 7.66 13.92 -18.80
C ASP A 229 6.58 13.90 -19.88
N GLN A 230 5.61 14.81 -19.79
CA GLN A 230 4.55 14.98 -20.80
C GLN A 230 4.98 15.92 -21.89
#